data_96ca7ada258cf012a9990ccee6d3be8c
#
_entry.id   96ca7ada258cf012a9990ccee6d3be8c
#
_cell.length_a   1.000
_cell.length_b   1.000
_cell.length_c   1.000
_cell.angle_alpha   90.00
_cell.angle_beta   90.00
_cell.angle_gamma   90.00
#
_symmetry.space_group_name_H-M   'P 1'
#
loop_
_entity.id
_entity.type
_entity.pdbx_description
1 polymer ?
#
loop_
_entity_poly.entity_id
_entity_poly.type
_entity_poly.pdbx_seq_one_letter_code
_entity_poly.pdbx_strand_id
1 'polypeptide(L)'
;MKDAKGIVTNDELKQEMYEVLRFNPYICESFYADEVLLIEGPTEEIISRAYFQEFPSQKTVFVLNCGTVTNIPFYQKIFSRFNIKYHVICDTDKASILSIDENGNPCFDSGIQKTISDQHSSDKKQNNKNVGLLRTHSITFEPAHQSTDIPDFLRFVDSGDKSKPFNANLYWKDILKPNITHQDINKVPIIKYLNEIIAH
;
A
#
# COMPACT_ATOMS: atom_id res chain seq x y z
N MET A 1 21.18 -16.55 -14.02
CA MET A 1 21.25 -17.91 -13.39
C MET A 1 20.77 -17.78 -11.95
N LYS A 2 19.77 -18.56 -11.55
CA LYS A 2 19.41 -18.65 -10.12
C LYS A 2 20.58 -19.36 -9.43
N ASP A 3 20.98 -18.87 -8.24
CA ASP A 3 21.90 -19.64 -7.43
C ASP A 3 21.28 -20.99 -7.03
N ALA A 4 22.07 -21.90 -6.47
CA ALA A 4 21.61 -23.24 -6.07
C ALA A 4 20.46 -23.23 -5.03
N LYS A 5 20.06 -22.06 -4.51
CA LYS A 5 18.97 -21.85 -3.53
C LYS A 5 17.77 -21.12 -4.14
N GLY A 6 17.77 -20.80 -5.43
CA GLY A 6 16.66 -20.10 -6.10
C GLY A 6 16.56 -18.60 -5.72
N ILE A 7 17.62 -18.04 -5.15
CA ILE A 7 17.70 -16.61 -4.81
C ILE A 7 18.00 -15.83 -6.07
N VAL A 8 17.21 -14.81 -6.39
CA VAL A 8 17.45 -13.90 -7.51
C VAL A 8 18.76 -13.16 -7.25
N THR A 9 19.68 -13.22 -8.20
CA THR A 9 20.97 -12.54 -8.06
C THR A 9 20.81 -11.02 -8.14
N ASN A 10 21.80 -10.29 -7.61
CA ASN A 10 21.77 -8.82 -7.69
C ASN A 10 21.74 -8.33 -9.14
N ASP A 11 22.34 -9.05 -10.07
CA ASP A 11 22.40 -8.65 -11.46
C ASP A 11 21.07 -8.93 -12.19
N GLU A 12 20.40 -10.04 -11.88
CA GLU A 12 19.02 -10.29 -12.37
C GLU A 12 18.05 -9.23 -11.85
N LEU A 13 18.11 -8.88 -10.54
CA LEU A 13 17.27 -7.84 -9.99
C LEU A 13 17.55 -6.46 -10.62
N LYS A 14 18.82 -6.13 -10.89
CA LYS A 14 19.19 -4.90 -11.62
C LYS A 14 18.63 -4.92 -13.03
N GLN A 15 18.74 -6.05 -13.72
CA GLN A 15 18.21 -6.18 -15.09
C GLN A 15 16.70 -5.99 -15.11
N GLU A 16 15.96 -6.67 -14.22
CA GLU A 16 14.52 -6.50 -14.08
C GLU A 16 14.16 -5.04 -13.76
N MET A 17 14.90 -4.39 -12.87
CA MET A 17 14.71 -3.00 -12.53
C MET A 17 14.96 -2.08 -13.74
N TYR A 18 16.04 -2.30 -14.51
CA TYR A 18 16.30 -1.52 -15.71
C TYR A 18 15.19 -1.65 -16.76
N GLU A 19 14.60 -2.83 -16.90
CA GLU A 19 13.45 -3.03 -17.77
C GLU A 19 12.24 -2.24 -17.30
N VAL A 20 11.92 -2.30 -15.99
CA VAL A 20 10.81 -1.53 -15.39
C VAL A 20 11.05 -0.02 -15.54
N LEU A 21 12.24 0.47 -15.17
CA LEU A 21 12.56 1.90 -15.23
C LEU A 21 12.60 2.43 -16.66
N ARG A 22 13.06 1.62 -17.61
CA ARG A 22 13.13 2.00 -19.02
C ARG A 22 11.75 2.25 -19.63
N PHE A 23 10.72 1.52 -19.17
CA PHE A 23 9.39 1.57 -19.77
C PHE A 23 8.35 2.31 -18.91
N ASN A 24 8.67 2.70 -17.69
CA ASN A 24 7.74 3.40 -16.80
C ASN A 24 8.39 4.58 -16.08
N PRO A 25 8.40 5.78 -16.69
CA PRO A 25 8.91 7.00 -16.07
C PRO A 25 8.30 7.31 -14.71
N TYR A 26 7.05 6.93 -14.51
CA TYR A 26 6.33 7.12 -13.26
C TYR A 26 6.98 6.41 -12.06
N ILE A 27 7.50 5.19 -12.27
CA ILE A 27 8.23 4.48 -11.22
C ILE A 27 9.54 5.21 -10.88
N CYS A 28 10.16 5.87 -11.86
CA CYS A 28 11.37 6.64 -11.63
C CYS A 28 11.14 7.79 -10.63
N GLU A 29 9.95 8.37 -10.61
CA GLU A 29 9.62 9.45 -9.67
C GLU A 29 9.63 8.98 -8.21
N SER A 30 9.30 7.71 -7.95
CA SER A 30 9.32 7.13 -6.61
C SER A 30 10.71 7.15 -5.95
N PHE A 31 11.79 7.19 -6.74
CA PHE A 31 13.17 7.24 -6.24
C PHE A 31 13.59 8.63 -5.71
N TYR A 32 12.79 9.65 -5.98
CA TYR A 32 13.01 11.03 -5.49
C TYR A 32 12.14 11.38 -4.27
N ALA A 33 11.26 10.48 -3.86
CA ALA A 33 10.45 10.65 -2.67
C ALA A 33 11.21 10.23 -1.40
N ASP A 34 10.83 10.80 -0.25
CA ASP A 34 11.37 10.37 1.04
C ASP A 34 10.88 8.98 1.43
N GLU A 35 9.63 8.69 1.10
CA GLU A 35 8.97 7.42 1.40
C GLU A 35 8.06 6.99 0.24
N VAL A 36 7.83 5.70 0.08
CA VAL A 36 6.96 5.14 -0.96
C VAL A 36 5.85 4.34 -0.31
N LEU A 37 4.61 4.59 -0.71
CA LEU A 37 3.46 3.77 -0.36
C LEU A 37 3.13 2.82 -1.51
N LEU A 38 3.35 1.53 -1.31
CA LEU A 38 2.96 0.46 -2.25
C LEU A 38 1.53 0.07 -2.01
N ILE A 39 0.72 0.12 -3.06
CA ILE A 39 -0.70 -0.23 -3.02
C ILE A 39 -1.06 -1.17 -4.17
N GLU A 40 -2.16 -1.90 -3.98
CA GLU A 40 -2.57 -2.92 -4.94
C GLU A 40 -3.24 -2.35 -6.18
N GLY A 41 -4.13 -1.37 -6.01
CA GLY A 41 -5.05 -0.97 -7.06
C GLY A 41 -5.39 0.53 -7.14
N PRO A 42 -6.20 0.90 -8.14
CA PRO A 42 -6.50 2.30 -8.42
C PRO A 42 -7.39 2.99 -7.38
N THR A 43 -8.18 2.24 -6.60
CA THR A 43 -9.04 2.82 -5.56
C THR A 43 -8.21 3.44 -4.45
N GLU A 44 -7.28 2.67 -3.91
CA GLU A 44 -6.33 3.10 -2.89
C GLU A 44 -5.42 4.21 -3.41
N GLU A 45 -4.98 4.11 -4.68
CA GLU A 45 -4.15 5.14 -5.30
C GLU A 45 -4.82 6.50 -5.28
N ILE A 46 -6.06 6.58 -5.78
CA ILE A 46 -6.78 7.85 -5.90
C ILE A 46 -7.02 8.46 -4.53
N ILE A 47 -7.48 7.67 -3.57
CA ILE A 47 -7.76 8.16 -2.21
C ILE A 47 -6.46 8.59 -1.52
N SER A 48 -5.40 7.78 -1.58
CA SER A 48 -4.13 8.09 -0.93
C SER A 48 -3.47 9.34 -1.50
N ARG A 49 -3.46 9.50 -2.84
CA ARG A 49 -2.93 10.69 -3.50
C ARG A 49 -3.70 11.95 -3.12
N ALA A 50 -5.03 11.87 -3.16
CA ALA A 50 -5.89 12.98 -2.78
C ALA A 50 -5.71 13.36 -1.31
N TYR A 51 -5.53 12.36 -0.44
CA TYR A 51 -5.25 12.56 0.97
C TYR A 51 -3.91 13.30 1.19
N PHE A 52 -2.80 12.83 0.61
CA PHE A 52 -1.49 13.47 0.77
C PHE A 52 -1.40 14.85 0.11
N GLN A 53 -2.20 15.13 -0.92
CA GLN A 53 -2.33 16.48 -1.48
C GLN A 53 -3.05 17.44 -0.53
N GLU A 54 -4.07 16.97 0.18
CA GLU A 54 -4.84 17.80 1.13
C GLU A 54 -4.08 17.97 2.47
N PHE A 55 -3.37 16.95 2.90
CA PHE A 55 -2.64 16.90 4.17
C PHE A 55 -1.14 16.67 3.94
N PRO A 56 -0.42 17.68 3.42
CA PRO A 56 1.00 17.54 3.16
C PRO A 56 1.76 17.34 4.48
N SER A 57 2.63 16.34 4.51
CA SER A 57 3.56 16.09 5.61
C SER A 57 4.91 16.76 5.33
N GLN A 58 5.82 16.74 6.32
CA GLN A 58 7.20 17.18 6.12
C GLN A 58 7.99 16.29 5.16
N LYS A 59 7.54 15.03 5.00
CA LYS A 59 8.12 14.05 4.09
C LYS A 59 7.23 13.88 2.87
N THR A 60 7.84 13.73 1.72
CA THR A 60 7.12 13.39 0.49
C THR A 60 6.85 11.89 0.45
N VAL A 61 5.58 11.51 0.39
CA VAL A 61 5.15 10.12 0.24
C VAL A 61 4.68 9.90 -1.19
N PHE A 62 5.42 9.10 -1.95
CA PHE A 62 5.01 8.72 -3.31
C PHE A 62 4.09 7.51 -3.26
N VAL A 63 2.91 7.62 -3.86
CA VAL A 63 1.94 6.52 -3.93
C VAL A 63 2.17 5.74 -5.22
N LEU A 64 2.66 4.50 -5.09
CA LEU A 64 2.93 3.61 -6.21
C LEU A 64 1.86 2.52 -6.31
N ASN A 65 1.05 2.60 -7.36
CA ASN A 65 0.13 1.53 -7.72
C ASN A 65 0.92 0.39 -8.39
N CYS A 66 0.95 -0.76 -7.72
CA CYS A 66 1.64 -1.95 -8.20
C CYS A 66 0.88 -2.72 -9.30
N GLY A 67 -0.38 -2.32 -9.57
CA GLY A 67 -1.26 -2.94 -10.55
C GLY A 67 -1.91 -4.25 -10.08
N THR A 68 -1.20 -5.04 -9.32
CA THR A 68 -1.70 -6.26 -8.66
C THR A 68 -0.92 -6.53 -7.38
N VAL A 69 -1.52 -7.24 -6.43
CA VAL A 69 -0.86 -7.68 -5.19
C VAL A 69 0.41 -8.50 -5.46
N THR A 70 0.44 -9.26 -6.56
CA THR A 70 1.58 -10.12 -6.94
C THR A 70 2.86 -9.34 -7.27
N ASN A 71 2.74 -8.07 -7.63
CA ASN A 71 3.88 -7.20 -7.94
C ASN A 71 4.48 -6.54 -6.68
N ILE A 72 3.76 -6.47 -5.57
CA ILE A 72 4.23 -5.81 -4.35
C ILE A 72 5.58 -6.36 -3.87
N PRO A 73 5.83 -7.68 -3.78
CA PRO A 73 7.12 -8.20 -3.34
C PRO A 73 8.30 -7.80 -4.22
N PHE A 74 8.08 -7.59 -5.51
CA PHE A 74 9.08 -7.08 -6.43
C PHE A 74 9.51 -5.66 -6.06
N TYR A 75 8.53 -4.77 -5.83
CA TYR A 75 8.82 -3.39 -5.44
C TYR A 75 9.42 -3.28 -4.04
N GLN A 76 8.98 -4.11 -3.08
CA GLN A 76 9.60 -4.19 -1.76
C GLN A 76 11.11 -4.47 -1.87
N LYS A 77 11.50 -5.45 -2.69
CA LYS A 77 12.92 -5.78 -2.93
C LYS A 77 13.69 -4.63 -3.56
N ILE A 78 13.09 -3.93 -4.53
CA ILE A 78 13.72 -2.77 -5.16
C ILE A 78 13.97 -1.69 -4.12
N PHE A 79 12.94 -1.21 -3.43
CA PHE A 79 13.08 -0.10 -2.49
C PHE A 79 13.99 -0.45 -1.31
N SER A 80 13.91 -1.68 -0.79
CA SER A 80 14.83 -2.18 0.23
C SER A 80 16.30 -2.12 -0.25
N ARG A 81 16.58 -2.52 -1.49
CA ARG A 81 17.93 -2.48 -2.09
C ARG A 81 18.48 -1.07 -2.27
N PHE A 82 17.61 -0.11 -2.56
CA PHE A 82 18.00 1.30 -2.74
C PHE A 82 17.93 2.11 -1.44
N ASN A 83 17.65 1.46 -0.30
CA ASN A 83 17.49 2.12 0.98
C ASN A 83 16.40 3.20 0.98
N ILE A 84 15.34 3.00 0.19
CA ILE A 84 14.17 3.86 0.17
C ILE A 84 13.14 3.27 1.12
N LYS A 85 12.64 4.09 2.04
CA LYS A 85 11.61 3.66 2.98
C LYS A 85 10.31 3.39 2.24
N TYR A 86 9.71 2.22 2.49
CA TYR A 86 8.43 1.86 1.89
C TYR A 86 7.42 1.39 2.92
N HIS A 87 6.16 1.67 2.63
CA HIS A 87 4.97 1.16 3.31
C HIS A 87 4.18 0.29 2.34
N VAL A 88 3.33 -0.57 2.87
CA VAL A 88 2.45 -1.43 2.06
C VAL A 88 1.02 -1.34 2.59
N ILE A 89 0.06 -1.18 1.68
CA ILE A 89 -1.36 -1.43 1.95
C ILE A 89 -1.84 -2.43 0.88
N CYS A 90 -2.39 -3.56 1.31
CA CYS A 90 -2.93 -4.59 0.43
C CYS A 90 -4.15 -5.27 1.04
N ASP A 91 -4.85 -6.06 0.23
CA ASP A 91 -5.98 -6.86 0.69
C ASP A 91 -5.50 -8.18 1.33
N THR A 92 -6.27 -8.72 2.30
CA THR A 92 -5.97 -10.04 2.87
C THR A 92 -6.43 -11.17 1.96
N ASP A 93 -7.41 -10.92 1.08
CA ASP A 93 -8.07 -11.94 0.27
C ASP A 93 -8.50 -13.14 1.12
N LYS A 94 -7.91 -14.31 0.83
CA LYS A 94 -8.19 -15.58 1.53
C LYS A 94 -7.14 -15.93 2.59
N ALA A 95 -6.08 -15.11 2.74
CA ALA A 95 -5.04 -15.39 3.71
C ALA A 95 -5.48 -15.05 5.13
N SER A 96 -5.09 -15.90 6.08
CA SER A 96 -5.37 -15.68 7.50
C SER A 96 -4.19 -14.98 8.19
N ILE A 97 -4.49 -14.04 9.07
CA ILE A 97 -3.47 -13.41 9.91
C ILE A 97 -3.12 -14.36 11.05
N LEU A 98 -1.86 -14.82 11.09
CA LEU A 98 -1.35 -15.69 12.16
C LEU A 98 -0.95 -14.89 13.39
N SER A 99 -0.35 -13.73 13.20
CA SER A 99 0.12 -12.87 14.28
C SER A 99 0.25 -11.44 13.80
N ILE A 100 0.36 -10.52 14.74
CA ILE A 100 0.62 -9.10 14.50
C ILE A 100 1.87 -8.74 15.30
N ASP A 101 2.83 -8.05 14.68
CA ASP A 101 4.02 -7.59 15.38
C ASP A 101 3.75 -6.38 16.29
N GLU A 102 4.76 -5.96 17.05
CA GLU A 102 4.69 -4.80 17.97
C GLU A 102 4.30 -3.48 17.29
N ASN A 103 4.48 -3.36 15.97
CA ASN A 103 4.12 -2.17 15.17
C ASN A 103 2.78 -2.34 14.44
N GLY A 104 2.03 -3.40 14.73
CA GLY A 104 0.75 -3.69 14.13
C GLY A 104 0.84 -4.27 12.71
N ASN A 105 2.02 -4.75 12.26
CA ASN A 105 2.17 -5.38 10.95
C ASN A 105 1.75 -6.84 11.01
N PRO A 106 0.87 -7.30 10.08
CA PRO A 106 0.40 -8.68 10.06
C PRO A 106 1.44 -9.66 9.49
N CYS A 107 1.45 -10.88 10.01
CA CYS A 107 2.08 -12.05 9.41
C CYS A 107 0.98 -12.99 8.92
N PHE A 108 1.13 -13.54 7.71
CA PHE A 108 0.12 -14.37 7.07
C PHE A 108 0.52 -15.84 6.98
N ASP A 109 -0.49 -16.73 6.91
CA ASP A 109 -0.34 -18.18 6.81
C ASP A 109 0.04 -18.64 5.39
N SER A 110 -0.46 -17.97 4.37
CA SER A 110 -0.43 -18.48 2.99
C SER A 110 -0.49 -17.38 1.94
N GLY A 111 -0.39 -17.79 0.69
CA GLY A 111 -0.59 -16.93 -0.47
C GLY A 111 0.50 -15.89 -0.71
N ILE A 112 0.17 -14.93 -1.55
CA ILE A 112 1.03 -13.80 -1.84
C ILE A 112 1.20 -12.87 -0.61
N GLN A 113 0.19 -12.80 0.24
CA GLN A 113 0.20 -12.04 1.49
C GLN A 113 1.31 -12.53 2.42
N LYS A 114 1.52 -13.85 2.51
CA LYS A 114 2.66 -14.43 3.22
C LYS A 114 3.98 -13.96 2.63
N THR A 115 4.12 -13.96 1.31
CA THR A 115 5.34 -13.48 0.64
C THR A 115 5.61 -12.01 0.96
N ILE A 116 4.57 -11.16 0.97
CA ILE A 116 4.66 -9.74 1.31
C ILE A 116 5.11 -9.56 2.76
N SER A 117 4.48 -10.27 3.71
CA SER A 117 4.82 -10.14 5.13
C SER A 117 6.19 -10.72 5.46
N ASP A 118 6.58 -11.81 4.84
CA ASP A 118 7.91 -12.41 5.01
C ASP A 118 9.01 -11.47 4.46
N GLN A 119 8.80 -10.88 3.28
CA GLN A 119 9.71 -9.88 2.70
C GLN A 119 9.82 -8.65 3.60
N HIS A 120 8.68 -8.09 4.05
CA HIS A 120 8.64 -6.95 4.98
C HIS A 120 9.43 -7.25 6.27
N SER A 121 9.22 -8.42 6.86
CA SER A 121 9.91 -8.84 8.08
C SER A 121 11.41 -9.06 7.85
N SER A 122 11.79 -9.60 6.70
CA SER A 122 13.19 -9.79 6.32
C SER A 122 13.90 -8.45 6.14
N ASP A 123 13.29 -7.52 5.41
CA ASP A 123 13.85 -6.19 5.16
C ASP A 123 13.99 -5.41 6.46
N LYS A 124 13.00 -5.50 7.35
CA LYS A 124 13.03 -4.88 8.68
C LYS A 124 14.20 -5.39 9.53
N LYS A 125 14.51 -6.68 9.48
CA LYS A 125 15.68 -7.26 10.16
C LYS A 125 17.01 -6.77 9.59
N GLN A 126 17.07 -6.53 8.28
CA GLN A 126 18.28 -6.06 7.61
C GLN A 126 18.50 -4.56 7.79
N ASN A 127 17.44 -3.77 7.67
CA ASN A 127 17.49 -2.31 7.81
C ASN A 127 16.14 -1.75 8.28
N ASN A 128 15.94 -1.70 9.59
CA ASN A 128 14.69 -1.24 10.19
C ASN A 128 14.29 0.20 9.78
N LYS A 129 15.26 1.07 9.42
CA LYS A 129 14.97 2.46 9.07
C LYS A 129 14.27 2.62 7.72
N ASN A 130 14.44 1.63 6.83
CA ASN A 130 13.93 1.69 5.45
C ASN A 130 12.65 0.86 5.27
N VAL A 131 12.08 0.35 6.35
CA VAL A 131 10.83 -0.40 6.31
C VAL A 131 9.80 0.29 7.18
N GLY A 132 8.72 0.72 6.52
CA GLY A 132 7.60 1.38 7.16
C GLY A 132 6.55 0.40 7.66
N LEU A 133 5.29 0.72 7.44
CA LEU A 133 4.15 -0.05 7.93
C LEU A 133 3.64 -1.02 6.84
N LEU A 134 3.19 -2.18 7.28
CA LEU A 134 2.36 -3.10 6.49
C LEU A 134 0.95 -3.08 7.07
N ARG A 135 -0.04 -2.70 6.25
CA ARG A 135 -1.45 -2.63 6.63
C ARG A 135 -2.29 -3.41 5.63
N THR A 136 -3.43 -3.90 6.08
CA THR A 136 -4.28 -4.73 5.22
C THR A 136 -5.75 -4.42 5.42
N HIS A 137 -6.48 -4.44 4.30
CA HIS A 137 -7.92 -4.47 4.33
C HIS A 137 -8.41 -5.90 4.58
N SER A 138 -9.37 -6.06 5.48
CA SER A 138 -9.96 -7.37 5.76
C SER A 138 -10.79 -7.81 4.55
N ILE A 139 -10.39 -8.93 3.95
CA ILE A 139 -10.83 -9.49 2.69
C ILE A 139 -10.41 -8.59 1.53
N THR A 140 -11.16 -7.53 1.20
CA THR A 140 -10.82 -6.54 0.17
C THR A 140 -11.14 -5.13 0.67
N PHE A 141 -10.76 -4.11 -0.14
CA PHE A 141 -10.99 -2.70 0.18
C PHE A 141 -12.45 -2.43 0.53
N GLU A 142 -13.39 -2.85 -0.32
CA GLU A 142 -14.80 -2.48 -0.21
C GLU A 142 -15.44 -2.96 1.12
N PRO A 143 -15.40 -4.25 1.49
CA PRO A 143 -15.99 -4.70 2.75
C PRO A 143 -15.25 -4.18 3.99
N ALA A 144 -13.96 -3.87 3.87
CA ALA A 144 -13.20 -3.32 4.99
C ALA A 144 -13.65 -1.89 5.37
N HIS A 145 -14.22 -1.14 4.43
CA HIS A 145 -14.62 0.26 4.61
C HIS A 145 -16.07 0.43 5.07
N GLN A 146 -16.59 -0.51 5.83
CA GLN A 146 -17.89 -0.38 6.48
C GLN A 146 -17.74 0.40 7.80
N SER A 147 -18.32 1.59 7.84
CA SER A 147 -18.39 2.42 9.05
C SER A 147 -19.85 2.67 9.42
N THR A 148 -20.15 2.78 10.72
CA THR A 148 -21.51 3.01 11.19
C THR A 148 -22.00 4.44 10.94
N ASP A 149 -21.12 5.44 11.06
CA ASP A 149 -21.49 6.86 11.05
C ASP A 149 -21.00 7.59 9.78
N ILE A 150 -20.09 6.99 9.04
CA ILE A 150 -19.63 7.50 7.74
C ILE A 150 -20.14 6.53 6.67
N PRO A 151 -20.79 7.02 5.59
CA PRO A 151 -21.26 6.16 4.52
C PRO A 151 -20.15 5.27 3.98
N ASP A 152 -20.39 3.95 3.92
CA ASP A 152 -19.42 3.00 3.43
C ASP A 152 -19.29 3.05 1.91
N PHE A 153 -18.15 2.57 1.42
CA PHE A 153 -17.83 2.59 0.00
C PHE A 153 -18.78 1.72 -0.84
N LEU A 154 -19.21 0.57 -0.31
CA LEU A 154 -20.15 -0.30 -1.03
C LEU A 154 -21.47 0.37 -1.30
N ARG A 155 -22.07 0.99 -0.29
CA ARG A 155 -23.33 1.74 -0.46
C ARG A 155 -23.17 2.89 -1.44
N PHE A 156 -22.00 3.50 -1.47
CA PHE A 156 -21.72 4.58 -2.40
C PHE A 156 -21.61 4.08 -3.83
N VAL A 157 -21.00 2.91 -4.06
CA VAL A 157 -20.80 2.30 -5.40
C VAL A 157 -22.08 1.69 -5.96
N ASP A 158 -22.94 1.13 -5.13
CA ASP A 158 -24.22 0.51 -5.56
C ASP A 158 -25.18 1.48 -6.26
N SER A 159 -24.86 2.76 -6.28
CA SER A 159 -25.69 3.80 -6.92
C SER A 159 -25.47 3.99 -8.43
N GLY A 160 -24.63 3.19 -9.14
CA GLY A 160 -24.49 3.33 -10.60
C GLY A 160 -23.29 2.67 -11.28
N ASP A 161 -23.35 2.58 -12.61
CA ASP A 161 -22.39 1.98 -13.56
C ASP A 161 -21.02 2.70 -13.67
N LYS A 162 -20.45 3.18 -12.58
CA LYS A 162 -19.23 3.97 -12.63
C LYS A 162 -17.99 3.11 -12.40
N SER A 163 -16.90 3.40 -13.13
CA SER A 163 -15.62 2.69 -12.95
C SER A 163 -15.07 2.85 -11.52
N LYS A 164 -14.33 1.86 -11.03
CA LYS A 164 -13.69 1.92 -9.70
C LYS A 164 -12.90 3.22 -9.46
N PRO A 165 -12.05 3.70 -10.39
CA PRO A 165 -11.34 4.97 -10.21
C PRO A 165 -12.26 6.18 -10.07
N PHE A 166 -13.33 6.24 -10.84
CA PHE A 166 -14.29 7.33 -10.72
C PHE A 166 -15.01 7.32 -9.37
N ASN A 167 -15.45 6.14 -8.92
CA ASN A 167 -16.08 5.96 -7.63
C ASN A 167 -15.15 6.33 -6.47
N ALA A 168 -13.87 5.95 -6.53
CA ALA A 168 -12.87 6.32 -5.54
C ALA A 168 -12.71 7.85 -5.41
N ASN A 169 -12.67 8.56 -6.55
CA ASN A 169 -12.58 10.01 -6.55
C ASN A 169 -13.83 10.69 -5.95
N LEU A 170 -15.02 10.18 -6.29
CA LEU A 170 -16.26 10.70 -5.71
C LEU A 170 -16.37 10.37 -4.22
N TYR A 171 -16.01 9.15 -3.82
CA TYR A 171 -16.01 8.75 -2.41
C TYR A 171 -15.08 9.64 -1.57
N TRP A 172 -13.90 9.96 -2.10
CA TRP A 172 -13.02 10.93 -1.47
C TRP A 172 -13.68 12.30 -1.33
N LYS A 173 -14.19 12.86 -2.44
CA LYS A 173 -14.73 14.23 -2.47
C LYS A 173 -15.99 14.41 -1.65
N ASP A 174 -16.92 13.47 -1.78
CA ASP A 174 -18.28 13.62 -1.27
C ASP A 174 -18.46 12.99 0.11
N ILE A 175 -17.61 12.03 0.48
CA ILE A 175 -17.74 11.30 1.74
C ILE A 175 -16.53 11.51 2.66
N LEU A 176 -15.32 11.13 2.24
CA LEU A 176 -14.17 11.13 3.15
C LEU A 176 -13.71 12.54 3.51
N LYS A 177 -13.49 13.40 2.51
CA LYS A 177 -12.98 14.76 2.75
C LYS A 177 -13.91 15.60 3.62
N PRO A 178 -15.24 15.65 3.42
CA PRO A 178 -16.15 16.40 4.31
C PRO A 178 -16.19 15.86 5.74
N ASN A 179 -15.92 14.58 5.92
CA ASN A 179 -15.94 13.92 7.24
C ASN A 179 -14.55 13.78 7.87
N ILE A 180 -13.52 14.42 7.34
CA ILE A 180 -12.13 14.21 7.79
C ILE A 180 -11.90 14.57 9.27
N THR A 181 -12.68 15.49 9.80
CA THR A 181 -12.67 15.89 11.22
C THR A 181 -13.67 15.13 12.08
N HIS A 182 -14.47 14.22 11.47
CA HIS A 182 -15.44 13.44 12.21
C HIS A 182 -14.73 12.48 13.17
N GLN A 183 -15.27 12.32 14.40
CA GLN A 183 -14.66 11.47 15.43
C GLN A 183 -14.42 10.01 14.99
N ASP A 184 -15.24 9.50 14.07
CA ASP A 184 -15.18 8.13 13.57
C ASP A 184 -14.35 7.97 12.30
N ILE A 185 -13.72 9.04 11.77
CA ILE A 185 -12.96 8.97 10.52
C ILE A 185 -11.82 7.94 10.60
N ASN A 186 -11.21 7.78 11.79
CA ASN A 186 -10.16 6.78 12.02
C ASN A 186 -10.68 5.33 12.10
N LYS A 187 -12.01 5.13 12.05
CA LYS A 187 -12.60 3.80 11.85
C LYS A 187 -12.59 3.40 10.36
N VAL A 188 -12.43 4.37 9.46
CA VAL A 188 -12.24 4.12 8.01
C VAL A 188 -10.81 3.67 7.78
N PRO A 189 -10.56 2.40 7.41
CA PRO A 189 -9.23 1.80 7.42
C PRO A 189 -8.21 2.58 6.61
N ILE A 190 -8.54 2.99 5.38
CA ILE A 190 -7.59 3.73 4.54
C ILE A 190 -7.14 5.04 5.21
N ILE A 191 -8.05 5.80 5.80
CA ILE A 191 -7.71 7.07 6.48
C ILE A 191 -6.86 6.80 7.71
N LYS A 192 -7.21 5.78 8.50
CA LYS A 192 -6.39 5.35 9.63
C LYS A 192 -4.95 5.03 9.20
N TYR A 193 -4.78 4.25 8.13
CA TYR A 193 -3.47 3.83 7.65
C TYR A 193 -2.65 5.01 7.12
N LEU A 194 -3.28 5.94 6.39
CA LEU A 194 -2.60 7.14 5.91
C LEU A 194 -2.18 8.07 7.06
N ASN A 195 -3.00 8.23 8.10
CA ASN A 195 -2.63 8.94 9.33
C ASN A 195 -1.43 8.28 10.03
N GLU A 196 -1.41 6.96 10.14
CA GLU A 196 -0.30 6.21 10.73
C GLU A 196 0.99 6.37 9.92
N ILE A 197 0.92 6.42 8.58
CA ILE A 197 2.07 6.64 7.71
C ILE A 197 2.66 8.05 7.93
N ILE A 198 1.82 9.08 8.00
CA ILE A 198 2.28 10.46 8.26
C ILE A 198 2.94 10.59 9.63
N ALA A 199 2.45 9.85 10.63
CA ALA A 199 2.97 9.90 12.00
C ALA A 199 4.24 9.06 12.20
N HIS A 200 4.57 8.15 11.27
CA HIS A 200 5.69 7.20 11.36
C HIS A 200 7.00 7.81 10.87
#